data_09a55097fb087c9c9cd5f6ef42bdecdc
#
_entry.id   09a55097fb087c9c9cd5f6ef42bdecdc
#
_cell.length_a   1.000
_cell.length_b   1.000
_cell.length_c   1.000
_cell.angle_alpha   90.00
_cell.angle_beta   90.00
_cell.angle_gamma   90.00
#
_symmetry.space_group_name_H-M   'P 1'
#
loop_
_entity.id
_entity.type
_entity.pdbx_description
1 polymer ?
#
loop_
_entity_poly.entity_id
_entity_poly.type
_entity_poly.pdbx_seq_one_letter_code
_entity_poly.pdbx_strand_id
1 'polypeptide(L)'
;IDNLHKAGVKDIVVVGGYKADVLKKHLERYNGITFVENSRYAETNNMYSLYLALKHTEGSGFLLMNADVYFDANIIAGLLEKDKEGNSLIACDRSGYLEESMKIATDENGKIKHISKQIAEDEYYAVSIDVYKLNADAAGILSREIYDTIEVKKSENLWTEVALDAIFSKTVFAPYEICGRWFEIDNHDDLRRAEQIFKGDVI
;
A
#
# COMPACT_ATOMS: atom_id res chain seq x y z
N ILE A 1 2.67 10.41 -6.90
CA ILE A 1 1.53 11.35 -6.97
C ILE A 1 1.10 11.54 -8.42
N ASP A 2 2.00 11.93 -9.34
CA ASP A 2 1.66 12.18 -10.74
C ASP A 2 0.93 10.98 -11.38
N ASN A 3 1.38 9.75 -11.12
CA ASN A 3 0.76 8.55 -11.65
C ASN A 3 -0.62 8.27 -11.01
N LEU A 4 -0.82 8.64 -9.75
CA LEU A 4 -2.14 8.60 -9.10
C LEU A 4 -3.10 9.60 -9.74
N HIS A 5 -2.67 10.83 -9.97
CA HIS A 5 -3.47 11.84 -10.65
C HIS A 5 -3.82 11.45 -12.10
N LYS A 6 -2.85 10.86 -12.85
CA LYS A 6 -3.11 10.32 -14.21
C LYS A 6 -4.17 9.21 -14.19
N ALA A 7 -4.21 8.40 -13.13
CA ALA A 7 -5.22 7.35 -12.93
C ALA A 7 -6.57 7.89 -12.40
N GLY A 8 -6.69 9.21 -12.16
CA GLY A 8 -7.92 9.86 -11.72
C GLY A 8 -8.11 9.93 -10.20
N VAL A 9 -7.12 9.52 -9.40
CA VAL A 9 -7.13 9.68 -7.93
C VAL A 9 -6.86 11.16 -7.62
N LYS A 10 -7.80 11.81 -6.92
CA LYS A 10 -7.75 13.27 -6.68
C LYS A 10 -7.41 13.60 -5.23
N ASP A 11 -7.95 12.85 -4.29
CA ASP A 11 -7.79 13.09 -2.87
C ASP A 11 -6.76 12.11 -2.31
N ILE A 12 -5.63 12.63 -1.84
CA ILE A 12 -4.50 11.84 -1.40
C ILE A 12 -4.08 12.30 -0.01
N VAL A 13 -4.00 11.36 0.92
CA VAL A 13 -3.42 11.59 2.26
C VAL A 13 -1.98 11.10 2.24
N VAL A 14 -1.04 11.98 2.52
CA VAL A 14 0.39 11.65 2.64
C VAL A 14 0.79 11.77 4.09
N VAL A 15 1.30 10.67 4.65
CA VAL A 15 1.88 10.68 6.00
C VAL A 15 3.39 10.76 5.90
N GLY A 16 3.99 11.73 6.57
CA GLY A 16 5.44 11.92 6.59
C GLY A 16 5.94 12.22 8.00
N GLY A 17 7.21 11.91 8.26
CA GLY A 17 7.85 12.16 9.55
C GLY A 17 9.25 12.73 9.37
N TYR A 18 10.19 11.93 8.87
CA TYR A 18 11.54 12.40 8.59
C TYR A 18 11.52 13.54 7.57
N LYS A 19 12.16 14.68 7.93
CA LYS A 19 12.17 15.89 7.09
C LYS A 19 10.77 16.33 6.64
N ALA A 20 9.79 16.25 7.54
CA ALA A 20 8.38 16.55 7.27
C ALA A 20 8.19 17.91 6.58
N ASP A 21 8.91 18.95 7.01
CA ASP A 21 8.85 20.29 6.41
C ASP A 21 9.27 20.31 4.93
N VAL A 22 10.33 19.54 4.58
CA VAL A 22 10.81 19.45 3.20
C VAL A 22 9.77 18.73 2.33
N LEU A 23 9.22 17.62 2.83
CA LEU A 23 8.18 16.88 2.13
C LEU A 23 6.93 17.73 1.96
N LYS A 24 6.44 18.36 3.02
CA LYS A 24 5.27 19.22 2.99
C LYS A 24 5.41 20.35 1.96
N LYS A 25 6.56 21.03 1.96
CA LYS A 25 6.85 22.08 0.97
C LYS A 25 6.85 21.54 -0.48
N HIS A 26 7.37 20.33 -0.69
CA HIS A 26 7.37 19.69 -2.01
C HIS A 26 5.95 19.33 -2.46
N LEU A 27 5.06 18.97 -1.54
CA LEU A 27 3.68 18.59 -1.81
C LEU A 27 2.78 19.79 -2.14
N GLU A 28 3.16 21.03 -1.79
CA GLU A 28 2.38 22.25 -2.07
C GLU A 28 2.10 22.48 -3.57
N ARG A 29 2.90 21.90 -4.46
CA ARG A 29 2.70 21.96 -5.91
C ARG A 29 1.55 21.09 -6.43
N TYR A 30 1.03 20.18 -5.61
CA TYR A 30 -0.04 19.27 -5.97
C TYR A 30 -1.37 19.69 -5.35
N ASN A 31 -2.45 19.53 -6.10
CA ASN A 31 -3.80 19.72 -5.59
C ASN A 31 -4.34 18.43 -4.96
N GLY A 32 -5.25 18.54 -4.00
CA GLY A 32 -5.93 17.39 -3.39
C GLY A 32 -5.04 16.60 -2.43
N ILE A 33 -3.95 17.19 -1.91
CA ILE A 33 -3.08 16.54 -0.94
C ILE A 33 -3.43 17.00 0.48
N THR A 34 -3.69 16.04 1.35
CA THR A 34 -3.73 16.24 2.81
C THR A 34 -2.44 15.69 3.40
N PHE A 35 -1.61 16.56 3.99
CA PHE A 35 -0.40 16.13 4.68
C PHE A 35 -0.67 15.89 6.16
N VAL A 36 -0.29 14.71 6.65
CA VAL A 36 -0.38 14.30 8.06
C VAL A 36 1.03 14.04 8.58
N GLU A 37 1.39 14.67 9.70
CA GLU A 37 2.70 14.47 10.31
C GLU A 37 2.67 13.33 11.33
N ASN A 38 3.53 12.31 11.13
CA ASN A 38 3.87 11.36 12.17
C ASN A 38 5.13 11.85 12.90
N SER A 39 4.97 12.64 13.95
CA SER A 39 6.08 13.15 14.77
C SER A 39 6.84 12.03 15.51
N ARG A 40 6.25 10.84 15.61
CA ARG A 40 6.83 9.65 16.26
C ARG A 40 7.40 8.64 15.26
N TYR A 41 7.71 9.05 14.04
CA TYR A 41 8.17 8.17 12.96
C TYR A 41 9.40 7.31 13.31
N ALA A 42 10.26 7.78 14.21
CA ALA A 42 11.46 7.05 14.64
C ALA A 42 11.17 5.95 15.69
N GLU A 43 9.97 5.93 16.28
CA GLU A 43 9.56 5.02 17.36
C GLU A 43 8.46 4.06 16.90
N THR A 44 7.76 4.39 15.82
CA THR A 44 6.59 3.67 15.31
C THR A 44 6.86 3.11 13.91
N ASN A 45 5.97 2.24 13.41
CA ASN A 45 6.07 1.69 12.07
C ASN A 45 4.92 2.18 11.16
N ASN A 46 4.85 1.69 9.92
CA ASN A 46 3.90 2.18 8.90
C ASN A 46 2.41 1.96 9.30
N MET A 47 2.09 0.96 10.13
CA MET A 47 0.73 0.82 10.69
C MET A 47 0.30 2.04 11.51
N TYR A 48 1.20 2.63 12.30
CA TYR A 48 0.90 3.85 13.05
C TYR A 48 0.68 5.05 12.12
N SER A 49 1.46 5.14 11.05
CA SER A 49 1.23 6.16 10.01
C SER A 49 -0.14 5.99 9.36
N LEU A 50 -0.55 4.77 9.03
CA LEU A 50 -1.89 4.49 8.52
C LEU A 50 -2.97 4.85 9.57
N TYR A 51 -2.77 4.53 10.84
CA TYR A 51 -3.67 4.92 11.93
C TYR A 51 -3.95 6.44 11.94
N LEU A 52 -2.91 7.26 11.75
CA LEU A 52 -3.07 8.71 11.65
C LEU A 52 -3.85 9.12 10.40
N ALA A 53 -3.60 8.47 9.26
CA ALA A 53 -4.28 8.75 7.99
C ALA A 53 -5.76 8.37 7.98
N LEU A 54 -6.16 7.32 8.71
CA LEU A 54 -7.54 6.81 8.74
C LEU A 54 -8.58 7.83 9.19
N LYS A 55 -8.17 8.86 9.93
CA LYS A 55 -9.03 10.00 10.33
C LYS A 55 -9.53 10.83 9.13
N HIS A 56 -8.91 10.66 7.98
CA HIS A 56 -9.20 11.39 6.75
C HIS A 56 -9.91 10.54 5.68
N THR A 57 -10.24 9.28 5.97
CA THR A 57 -10.90 8.38 5.00
C THR A 57 -12.43 8.41 5.07
N GLU A 58 -13.02 9.01 6.11
CA GLU A 58 -14.47 9.18 6.32
C GLU A 58 -15.29 7.90 6.14
N GLY A 59 -14.71 6.74 6.41
CA GLY A 59 -15.39 5.44 6.27
C GLY A 59 -15.58 4.96 4.82
N SER A 60 -14.96 5.63 3.87
CA SER A 60 -14.95 5.22 2.45
C SER A 60 -13.92 4.12 2.21
N GLY A 61 -14.06 3.39 1.09
CA GLY A 61 -12.97 2.59 0.54
C GLY A 61 -11.83 3.48 0.08
N PHE A 62 -10.61 2.96 0.08
CA PHE A 62 -9.42 3.74 -0.30
C PHE A 62 -8.33 2.86 -0.94
N LEU A 63 -7.41 3.51 -1.62
CA LEU A 63 -6.13 2.94 -2.00
C LEU A 63 -5.12 3.18 -0.87
N LEU A 64 -4.43 2.13 -0.48
CA LEU A 64 -3.33 2.18 0.47
C LEU A 64 -2.05 1.77 -0.24
N MET A 65 -0.96 2.49 0.00
CA MET A 65 0.34 2.14 -0.58
C MET A 65 1.50 2.63 0.28
N ASN A 66 2.61 1.93 0.20
CA ASN A 66 3.88 2.42 0.71
C ASN A 66 4.40 3.55 -0.21
N ALA A 67 5.15 4.51 0.36
CA ALA A 67 5.60 5.70 -0.36
C ALA A 67 6.92 5.50 -1.12
N ASP A 68 7.57 4.38 -0.91
CA ASP A 68 8.83 3.93 -1.52
C ASP A 68 8.64 3.10 -2.80
N VAL A 69 7.40 2.87 -3.21
CA VAL A 69 7.08 2.13 -4.44
C VAL A 69 6.81 3.09 -5.59
N TYR A 70 7.62 2.97 -6.65
CA TYR A 70 7.36 3.63 -7.93
C TYR A 70 6.74 2.64 -8.93
N PHE A 71 5.74 3.06 -9.68
CA PHE A 71 4.99 2.19 -10.60
C PHE A 71 4.39 2.96 -11.79
N ASP A 72 4.13 2.25 -12.89
CA ASP A 72 3.41 2.78 -14.05
C ASP A 72 1.94 3.11 -13.71
N ALA A 73 1.42 4.22 -14.24
CA ALA A 73 0.07 4.70 -13.94
C ALA A 73 -1.05 3.72 -14.34
N ASN A 74 -0.81 2.87 -15.36
CA ASN A 74 -1.75 1.86 -15.80
C ASN A 74 -2.02 0.78 -14.75
N ILE A 75 -1.10 0.55 -13.78
CA ILE A 75 -1.33 -0.37 -12.65
C ILE A 75 -2.49 0.13 -11.80
N ILE A 76 -2.50 1.40 -11.44
CA ILE A 76 -3.60 1.99 -10.65
C ILE A 76 -4.89 2.07 -11.47
N ALA A 77 -4.80 2.48 -12.73
CA ALA A 77 -5.98 2.55 -13.60
C ALA A 77 -6.65 1.18 -13.74
N GLY A 78 -5.86 0.10 -13.98
CA GLY A 78 -6.37 -1.26 -14.07
C GLY A 78 -6.91 -1.79 -12.73
N LEU A 79 -6.27 -1.46 -11.60
CA LEU A 79 -6.75 -1.80 -10.26
C LEU A 79 -8.13 -1.18 -9.97
N LEU A 80 -8.32 0.08 -10.36
CA LEU A 80 -9.59 0.78 -10.22
C LEU A 80 -10.66 0.26 -11.19
N GLU A 81 -10.28 -0.12 -12.42
CA GLU A 81 -11.21 -0.66 -13.40
C GLU A 81 -11.72 -2.06 -13.04
N LYS A 82 -10.86 -2.91 -12.46
CA LYS A 82 -11.22 -4.27 -12.02
C LYS A 82 -12.21 -4.27 -10.85
N ASP A 83 -12.47 -3.13 -10.24
CA ASP A 83 -13.37 -2.94 -9.11
C ASP A 83 -14.88 -3.08 -9.42
N LYS A 84 -15.26 -3.39 -10.64
CA LYS A 84 -16.69 -3.54 -11.00
C LYS A 84 -17.45 -4.56 -10.14
N GLU A 85 -16.73 -5.44 -9.44
CA GLU A 85 -17.26 -6.44 -8.52
C GLU A 85 -17.29 -6.00 -7.05
N GLY A 86 -16.76 -4.80 -6.73
CA GLY A 86 -16.73 -4.26 -5.36
C GLY A 86 -15.77 -4.97 -4.39
N ASN A 87 -14.87 -5.82 -4.88
CA ASN A 87 -13.92 -6.57 -4.05
C ASN A 87 -12.74 -5.69 -3.62
N SER A 88 -12.17 -6.02 -2.46
CA SER A 88 -10.84 -5.53 -2.09
C SER A 88 -9.75 -6.28 -2.85
N LEU A 89 -8.69 -5.59 -3.25
CA LEU A 89 -7.65 -6.14 -4.12
C LEU A 89 -6.25 -5.87 -3.55
N ILE A 90 -5.32 -6.80 -3.77
CA ILE A 90 -3.88 -6.58 -3.56
C ILE A 90 -3.19 -6.65 -4.92
N ALA A 91 -2.52 -5.57 -5.30
CA ALA A 91 -1.70 -5.55 -6.50
C ALA A 91 -0.45 -6.42 -6.29
N CYS A 92 -0.19 -7.32 -7.23
CA CYS A 92 0.86 -8.31 -7.08
C CYS A 92 1.55 -8.65 -8.40
N ASP A 93 2.82 -9.03 -8.30
CA ASP A 93 3.68 -9.45 -9.40
C ASP A 93 3.98 -10.96 -9.30
N ARG A 94 3.78 -11.68 -10.39
CA ARG A 94 4.08 -13.11 -10.50
C ARG A 94 5.37 -13.40 -11.26
N SER A 95 6.17 -12.41 -11.56
CA SER A 95 7.40 -12.59 -12.37
C SER A 95 8.48 -13.44 -11.66
N GLY A 96 8.42 -13.59 -10.34
CA GLY A 96 9.35 -14.43 -9.61
C GLY A 96 9.21 -14.32 -8.09
N TYR A 97 9.74 -15.33 -7.39
CA TYR A 97 9.85 -15.34 -5.93
C TYR A 97 11.01 -14.42 -5.51
N LEU A 98 10.73 -13.53 -4.56
CA LEU A 98 11.71 -12.64 -3.94
C LEU A 98 11.68 -12.87 -2.42
N GLU A 99 12.78 -13.37 -1.85
CA GLU A 99 12.86 -13.80 -0.45
C GLU A 99 12.50 -12.67 0.52
N GLU A 100 13.06 -11.48 0.31
CA GLU A 100 12.90 -10.32 1.21
C GLU A 100 11.60 -9.55 1.02
N SER A 101 10.87 -9.79 -0.08
CA SER A 101 9.66 -9.06 -0.40
C SER A 101 8.44 -9.59 0.33
N MET A 102 7.42 -8.74 0.48
CA MET A 102 6.11 -9.13 0.97
C MET A 102 5.43 -10.03 -0.05
N LYS A 103 4.99 -11.20 0.38
CA LYS A 103 4.35 -12.22 -0.47
C LYS A 103 2.91 -12.48 -0.05
N ILE A 104 2.08 -12.90 -1.00
CA ILE A 104 0.71 -13.33 -0.74
C ILE A 104 0.55 -14.81 -1.06
N ALA A 105 -0.31 -15.48 -0.28
CA ALA A 105 -0.79 -16.83 -0.54
C ALA A 105 -2.32 -16.81 -0.70
N THR A 106 -2.85 -17.68 -1.57
CA THR A 106 -4.29 -17.79 -1.82
C THR A 106 -4.84 -19.13 -1.30
N ASP A 107 -6.15 -19.16 -1.08
CA ASP A 107 -6.91 -20.38 -0.85
C ASP A 107 -7.22 -21.10 -2.17
N GLU A 108 -7.93 -22.22 -2.09
CA GLU A 108 -8.39 -23.01 -3.24
C GLU A 108 -9.35 -22.26 -4.19
N ASN A 109 -10.00 -21.19 -3.69
CA ASN A 109 -10.91 -20.35 -4.46
C ASN A 109 -10.21 -19.10 -5.04
N GLY A 110 -8.88 -18.99 -4.90
CA GLY A 110 -8.09 -17.86 -5.36
C GLY A 110 -8.22 -16.60 -4.52
N LYS A 111 -8.79 -16.68 -3.29
CA LYS A 111 -8.87 -15.57 -2.36
C LYS A 111 -7.59 -15.50 -1.53
N ILE A 112 -7.14 -14.29 -1.24
CA ILE A 112 -5.94 -14.09 -0.40
C ILE A 112 -6.26 -14.54 1.02
N LYS A 113 -5.42 -15.44 1.55
CA LYS A 113 -5.52 -16.00 2.90
C LYS A 113 -4.38 -15.56 3.83
N HIS A 114 -3.25 -15.14 3.26
CA HIS A 114 -2.06 -14.77 4.03
C HIS A 114 -1.20 -13.78 3.27
N ILE A 115 -0.58 -12.83 3.99
CA ILE A 115 0.43 -11.89 3.49
C ILE A 115 1.60 -11.84 4.48
N SER A 116 2.81 -12.17 4.02
CA SER A 116 4.01 -12.19 4.88
C SER A 116 5.28 -12.27 4.05
N LYS A 117 6.38 -11.74 4.59
CA LYS A 117 7.73 -12.01 4.05
C LYS A 117 8.15 -13.47 4.25
N GLN A 118 7.54 -14.18 5.20
CA GLN A 118 7.92 -15.56 5.59
C GLN A 118 7.20 -16.65 4.79
N ILE A 119 6.33 -16.30 3.84
CA ILE A 119 5.69 -17.30 2.95
C ILE A 119 6.76 -17.98 2.11
N ALA A 120 6.83 -19.31 2.21
CA ALA A 120 7.79 -20.12 1.49
C ALA A 120 7.49 -20.19 -0.01
N GLU A 121 8.48 -20.54 -0.84
CA GLU A 121 8.37 -20.55 -2.29
C GLU A 121 7.31 -21.54 -2.82
N ASP A 122 7.06 -22.63 -2.14
CA ASP A 122 6.04 -23.63 -2.48
C ASP A 122 4.62 -23.24 -2.07
N GLU A 123 4.47 -22.21 -1.21
CA GLU A 123 3.18 -21.70 -0.74
C GLU A 123 2.81 -20.35 -1.33
N TYR A 124 3.79 -19.63 -1.92
CA TYR A 124 3.52 -18.29 -2.40
C TYR A 124 2.71 -18.29 -3.71
N TYR A 125 1.83 -17.29 -3.82
CA TYR A 125 1.09 -17.03 -5.05
C TYR A 125 1.79 -15.96 -5.90
N ALA A 126 2.18 -14.85 -5.27
CA ALA A 126 2.81 -13.70 -5.92
C ALA A 126 3.52 -12.81 -4.89
N VAL A 127 4.37 -11.90 -5.36
CA VAL A 127 4.93 -10.80 -4.57
C VAL A 127 3.94 -9.65 -4.52
N SER A 128 3.62 -9.11 -3.33
CA SER A 128 2.89 -7.85 -3.18
C SER A 128 3.76 -6.69 -3.64
N ILE A 129 3.18 -5.75 -4.36
CA ILE A 129 3.86 -4.49 -4.70
C ILE A 129 3.49 -3.36 -3.74
N ASP A 130 2.94 -3.71 -2.56
CA ASP A 130 2.53 -2.80 -1.49
C ASP A 130 1.52 -1.72 -1.92
N VAL A 131 0.64 -2.11 -2.85
CA VAL A 131 -0.51 -1.34 -3.30
C VAL A 131 -1.78 -2.16 -3.07
N TYR A 132 -2.65 -1.63 -2.23
CA TYR A 132 -3.85 -2.29 -1.76
C TYR A 132 -5.08 -1.44 -2.08
N LYS A 133 -6.14 -2.05 -2.59
CA LYS A 133 -7.44 -1.41 -2.74
C LYS A 133 -8.42 -2.02 -1.76
N LEU A 134 -8.98 -1.20 -0.90
CA LEU A 134 -9.99 -1.60 0.08
C LEU A 134 -11.35 -1.03 -0.32
N ASN A 135 -12.37 -1.87 -0.35
CA ASN A 135 -13.76 -1.40 -0.36
C ASN A 135 -14.15 -0.83 1.02
N ALA A 136 -15.30 -0.20 1.14
CA ALA A 136 -15.72 0.46 2.38
C ALA A 136 -15.82 -0.51 3.58
N ASP A 137 -16.29 -1.74 3.34
CA ASP A 137 -16.42 -2.74 4.40
C ASP A 137 -15.06 -3.20 4.91
N ALA A 138 -14.13 -3.55 4.02
CA ALA A 138 -12.78 -3.94 4.38
C ALA A 138 -12.01 -2.78 5.04
N ALA A 139 -12.19 -1.55 4.56
CA ALA A 139 -11.63 -0.35 5.16
C ALA A 139 -12.12 -0.15 6.61
N GLY A 140 -13.42 -0.36 6.86
CA GLY A 140 -14.00 -0.29 8.21
C GLY A 140 -13.50 -1.40 9.14
N ILE A 141 -13.31 -2.63 8.62
CA ILE A 141 -12.76 -3.75 9.39
C ILE A 141 -11.29 -3.50 9.71
N LEU A 142 -10.49 -3.06 8.72
CA LEU A 142 -9.07 -2.73 8.91
C LEU A 142 -8.89 -1.59 9.92
N SER A 143 -9.70 -0.54 9.83
CA SER A 143 -9.64 0.60 10.75
C SER A 143 -9.86 0.17 12.20
N ARG A 144 -10.80 -0.75 12.46
CA ARG A 144 -11.02 -1.31 13.80
C ARG A 144 -9.85 -2.15 14.28
N GLU A 145 -9.31 -3.03 13.43
CA GLU A 145 -8.15 -3.87 13.77
C GLU A 145 -6.92 -3.01 14.13
N ILE A 146 -6.67 -1.94 13.34
CA ILE A 146 -5.59 -0.99 13.60
C ILE A 146 -5.84 -0.21 14.90
N TYR A 147 -7.06 0.28 15.13
CA TYR A 147 -7.43 0.95 16.37
C TYR A 147 -7.17 0.05 17.59
N ASP A 148 -7.65 -1.18 17.55
CA ASP A 148 -7.45 -2.16 18.64
C ASP A 148 -5.95 -2.45 18.85
N THR A 149 -5.20 -2.57 17.79
CA THR A 149 -3.74 -2.82 17.86
C THR A 149 -3.00 -1.64 18.48
N ILE A 150 -3.28 -0.42 18.06
CA ILE A 150 -2.59 0.78 18.51
C ILE A 150 -3.11 1.23 19.89
N GLU A 151 -4.43 1.34 20.07
CA GLU A 151 -5.01 1.96 21.26
C GLU A 151 -5.24 0.98 22.42
N VAL A 152 -5.58 -0.26 22.12
CA VAL A 152 -5.87 -1.27 23.15
C VAL A 152 -4.65 -2.10 23.46
N LYS A 153 -4.02 -2.72 22.45
CA LYS A 153 -2.84 -3.58 22.62
C LYS A 153 -1.54 -2.79 22.79
N LYS A 154 -1.53 -1.47 22.48
CA LYS A 154 -0.37 -0.57 22.53
C LYS A 154 0.82 -1.04 21.68
N SER A 155 0.54 -1.70 20.56
CA SER A 155 1.54 -2.26 19.65
C SER A 155 1.74 -1.32 18.47
N GLU A 156 2.55 -0.28 18.63
CA GLU A 156 2.71 0.83 17.68
C GLU A 156 3.84 0.59 16.65
N ASN A 157 4.66 -0.44 16.84
CA ASN A 157 5.82 -0.76 15.99
C ASN A 157 5.58 -2.01 15.14
N LEU A 158 4.40 -2.10 14.51
CA LEU A 158 4.03 -3.20 13.61
C LEU A 158 3.85 -2.68 12.18
N TRP A 159 4.08 -3.58 11.23
CA TRP A 159 3.76 -3.33 9.82
C TRP A 159 2.25 -3.38 9.57
N THR A 160 1.80 -2.62 8.61
CA THR A 160 0.38 -2.60 8.15
C THR A 160 -0.10 -3.98 7.71
N GLU A 161 0.79 -4.78 7.11
CA GLU A 161 0.51 -6.12 6.60
C GLU A 161 0.08 -7.08 7.72
N VAL A 162 0.52 -6.85 8.96
CA VAL A 162 0.05 -7.62 10.13
C VAL A 162 -1.45 -7.40 10.37
N ALA A 163 -1.93 -6.17 10.21
CA ALA A 163 -3.36 -5.87 10.33
C ALA A 163 -4.15 -6.35 9.11
N LEU A 164 -3.57 -6.27 7.90
CA LEU A 164 -4.18 -6.82 6.69
C LEU A 164 -4.36 -8.33 6.81
N ASP A 165 -3.32 -9.05 7.24
CA ASP A 165 -3.36 -10.50 7.44
C ASP A 165 -4.46 -10.91 8.44
N ALA A 166 -4.59 -10.19 9.54
CA ALA A 166 -5.60 -10.45 10.57
C ALA A 166 -7.05 -10.28 10.08
N ILE A 167 -7.29 -9.55 8.99
CA ILE A 167 -8.63 -9.32 8.48
C ILE A 167 -9.03 -10.21 7.29
N PHE A 168 -8.12 -11.00 6.69
CA PHE A 168 -8.47 -11.87 5.56
C PHE A 168 -9.50 -12.95 5.93
N SER A 169 -9.59 -13.32 7.20
CA SER A 169 -10.66 -14.20 7.69
C SER A 169 -12.03 -13.51 7.85
N LYS A 170 -12.06 -12.17 7.82
CA LYS A 170 -13.25 -11.34 8.10
C LYS A 170 -13.82 -10.69 6.83
N THR A 171 -13.01 -10.55 5.77
CA THR A 171 -13.39 -9.93 4.50
C THR A 171 -12.57 -10.50 3.36
N VAL A 172 -13.07 -10.37 2.12
CA VAL A 172 -12.46 -10.98 0.95
C VAL A 172 -11.51 -10.01 0.27
N PHE A 173 -10.29 -10.49 0.04
CA PHE A 173 -9.32 -9.87 -0.86
C PHE A 173 -9.01 -10.81 -2.02
N ALA A 174 -8.92 -10.26 -3.22
CA ALA A 174 -8.47 -10.99 -4.39
C ALA A 174 -7.13 -10.43 -4.91
N PRO A 175 -6.27 -11.27 -5.52
CA PRO A 175 -5.07 -10.78 -6.16
C PRO A 175 -5.42 -10.01 -7.44
N TYR A 176 -4.73 -8.91 -7.66
CA TYR A 176 -4.69 -8.18 -8.91
C TYR A 176 -3.30 -8.32 -9.52
N GLU A 177 -3.14 -9.22 -10.49
CA GLU A 177 -1.88 -9.38 -11.21
C GLU A 177 -1.64 -8.13 -12.06
N ILE A 178 -0.54 -7.43 -11.77
CA ILE A 178 -0.21 -6.17 -12.44
C ILE A 178 0.24 -6.40 -13.89
N CYS A 179 0.01 -5.41 -14.72
CA CYS A 179 0.62 -5.30 -16.04
C CYS A 179 1.32 -3.94 -16.10
N GLY A 180 2.64 -3.92 -16.05
CA GLY A 180 3.44 -2.70 -16.00
C GLY A 180 4.68 -2.86 -15.15
N ARG A 181 5.47 -1.80 -15.10
CA ARG A 181 6.71 -1.76 -14.33
C ARG A 181 6.44 -1.23 -12.93
N TRP A 182 7.14 -1.77 -11.98
CA TRP A 182 7.18 -1.28 -10.61
C TRP A 182 8.58 -1.47 -10.03
N PHE A 183 8.91 -0.71 -8.99
CA PHE A 183 10.18 -0.83 -8.29
C PHE A 183 10.08 -0.23 -6.88
N GLU A 184 10.64 -0.91 -5.90
CA GLU A 184 10.76 -0.44 -4.51
C GLU A 184 12.10 0.28 -4.33
N ILE A 185 12.10 1.44 -3.69
CA ILE A 185 13.26 2.32 -3.55
C ILE A 185 13.61 2.46 -2.08
N ASP A 186 14.49 1.59 -1.58
CA ASP A 186 14.94 1.59 -0.19
C ASP A 186 16.19 2.46 0.03
N ASN A 187 16.96 2.68 -1.01
CA ASN A 187 18.25 3.36 -0.93
C ASN A 187 18.61 4.11 -2.23
N HIS A 188 19.74 4.81 -2.22
CA HIS A 188 20.19 5.58 -3.39
C HIS A 188 20.57 4.71 -4.60
N ASP A 189 20.98 3.46 -4.39
CA ASP A 189 21.27 2.54 -5.50
C ASP A 189 19.98 2.11 -6.18
N ASP A 190 18.92 1.86 -5.40
CA ASP A 190 17.59 1.54 -5.92
C ASP A 190 17.00 2.72 -6.67
N LEU A 191 17.18 3.94 -6.16
CA LEU A 191 16.76 5.14 -6.88
C LEU A 191 17.42 5.23 -8.27
N ARG A 192 18.74 4.98 -8.36
CA ARG A 192 19.45 4.97 -9.65
C ARG A 192 18.95 3.87 -10.59
N ARG A 193 18.59 2.71 -10.05
CA ARG A 193 17.98 1.61 -10.83
C ARG A 193 16.59 1.97 -11.32
N ALA A 194 15.77 2.55 -10.44
CA ALA A 194 14.43 3.03 -10.81
C ALA A 194 14.50 4.05 -11.96
N GLU A 195 15.42 5.04 -11.86
CA GLU A 195 15.64 6.02 -12.94
C GLU A 195 16.04 5.36 -14.28
N GLN A 196 16.75 4.24 -14.24
CA GLN A 196 17.10 3.49 -15.47
C GLN A 196 15.89 2.72 -16.04
N ILE A 197 15.12 2.07 -15.17
CA ILE A 197 13.93 1.28 -15.55
C ILE A 197 12.88 2.19 -16.18
N PHE A 198 12.66 3.37 -15.59
CA PHE A 198 11.64 4.34 -16.01
C PHE A 198 12.22 5.47 -16.88
N LYS A 199 13.41 5.28 -17.47
CA LYS A 199 14.06 6.24 -18.33
C LYS A 199 13.18 6.56 -19.55
N GLY A 200 12.81 7.83 -19.68
CA GLY A 200 11.88 8.33 -20.72
C GLY A 200 10.52 8.73 -20.16
N ASP A 201 10.17 8.31 -18.95
CA ASP A 201 9.09 8.90 -18.19
C ASP A 201 9.64 10.15 -17.49
N VAL A 202 8.93 11.25 -17.54
CA VAL A 202 9.31 12.45 -16.76
C VAL A 202 9.05 12.09 -15.30
N ILE A 203 10.14 11.78 -14.57
CA ILE A 203 10.14 11.57 -13.13
C ILE A 203 10.12 12.91 -12.42
#